data_21c6196d6dc4b046c60fe9e8c5a81570
#
_entry.id   21c6196d6dc4b046c60fe9e8c5a81570
#
_cell.length_a   1.000
_cell.length_b   1.000
_cell.length_c   1.000
_cell.angle_alpha   90.00
_cell.angle_beta   90.00
_cell.angle_gamma   90.00
#
_symmetry.space_group_name_H-M   'P 1'
#
loop_
_entity.id
_entity.type
_entity.pdbx_description
1 polymer ?
#
loop_
_entity_poly.entity_id
_entity_poly.type
_entity_poly.pdbx_seq_one_letter_code
_entity_poly.pdbx_strand_id
1 'polypeptide(L)'
;MAARKSPKTSLNLRKALGASEETSQQLLSLYIPDKDSKGRKFGAQRKWILEAAEILTVIGGGVTIMPAVEGGWLNAEGKTIWEHPVVVYCYVKPGPFLEELPRLRRFLHRLGRDTNQGEVVVEFDGRFYRITKFDAA
;
A
#
# COMPACT_ATOMS: atom_id res chain seq x y z
N MET A 1 -7.08 28.07 23.61
CA MET A 1 -6.68 26.77 24.17
C MET A 1 -5.18 26.64 24.12
N ALA A 2 -4.58 26.37 25.25
CA ALA A 2 -3.14 26.23 25.31
C ALA A 2 -2.70 24.99 24.50
N ALA A 3 -1.68 25.15 23.69
CA ALA A 3 -1.07 24.00 23.04
C ALA A 3 -0.58 23.01 24.10
N ARG A 4 -0.78 21.76 23.84
CA ARG A 4 -0.29 20.74 24.74
C ARG A 4 1.24 20.77 24.74
N LYS A 5 1.80 21.09 25.88
CA LYS A 5 3.26 21.09 26.00
C LYS A 5 3.77 19.64 25.90
N SER A 6 4.80 19.46 25.09
CA SER A 6 5.54 18.21 25.13
C SER A 6 6.05 17.96 26.56
N PRO A 7 6.02 16.75 27.05
CA PRO A 7 6.60 16.46 28.36
C PRO A 7 8.04 16.96 28.40
N LYS A 8 8.42 17.61 29.51
CA LYS A 8 9.81 18.05 29.68
C LYS A 8 10.79 16.89 29.66
N THR A 9 10.29 15.69 29.92
CA THR A 9 11.02 14.45 29.86
C THR A 9 10.77 13.71 28.56
N SER A 10 10.35 14.46 27.48
CA SER A 10 10.12 13.83 26.20
C SER A 10 11.36 13.07 25.80
N LEU A 11 11.15 11.81 25.48
CA LEU A 11 12.19 10.90 25.10
C LEU A 11 12.82 11.34 23.78
N ASN A 12 14.14 11.49 23.77
CA ASN A 12 14.87 11.61 22.52
C ASN A 12 15.10 10.21 21.98
N LEU A 13 14.21 9.77 21.10
CA LEU A 13 14.25 8.42 20.56
C LEU A 13 15.51 8.13 19.76
N ARG A 14 15.97 9.10 18.97
CA ARG A 14 17.20 8.91 18.21
C ARG A 14 18.37 8.52 19.11
N LYS A 15 18.53 9.26 20.19
CA LYS A 15 19.58 8.99 21.17
C LYS A 15 19.36 7.67 21.92
N ALA A 16 18.13 7.45 22.37
CA ALA A 16 17.77 6.25 23.12
C ALA A 16 17.97 4.96 22.29
N LEU A 17 17.71 5.04 21.01
CA LEU A 17 17.90 3.92 20.08
C LEU A 17 19.33 3.79 19.56
N GLY A 18 20.18 4.80 19.78
CA GLY A 18 21.51 4.82 19.18
C GLY A 18 21.45 5.00 17.67
N ALA A 19 20.40 5.65 17.16
CA ALA A 19 20.24 5.86 15.73
C ALA A 19 21.17 6.98 15.24
N SER A 20 21.75 6.79 14.06
CA SER A 20 22.65 7.79 13.45
C SER A 20 21.87 9.04 13.02
N GLU A 21 20.63 8.87 12.59
CA GLU A 21 19.80 9.97 12.12
C GLU A 21 18.31 9.69 12.37
N GLU A 22 17.54 10.74 12.28
CA GLU A 22 16.08 10.68 12.34
C GLU A 22 15.54 11.43 11.13
N THR A 23 14.71 10.77 10.35
CA THR A 23 14.11 11.38 9.16
C THR A 23 12.60 11.20 9.19
N SER A 24 11.90 12.14 8.59
CA SER A 24 10.46 12.02 8.36
C SER A 24 10.26 11.39 6.99
N GLN A 25 9.54 10.29 6.94
CA GLN A 25 9.30 9.56 5.69
C GLN A 25 7.82 9.26 5.51
N GLN A 26 7.40 9.20 4.25
CA GLN A 26 6.01 8.94 3.90
C GLN A 26 5.87 7.50 3.42
N LEU A 27 4.91 6.80 4.00
CA LEU A 27 4.64 5.39 3.73
C LEU A 27 3.67 5.26 2.56
N LEU A 28 4.04 4.45 1.58
CA LEU A 28 3.19 4.05 0.45
C LEU A 28 2.92 2.55 0.58
N SER A 29 1.65 2.19 0.70
CA SER A 29 1.23 0.79 0.85
C SER A 29 0.26 0.40 -0.24
N LEU A 30 0.48 -0.77 -0.83
CA LEU A 30 -0.41 -1.40 -1.79
C LEU A 30 -0.94 -2.71 -1.20
N TYR A 31 -2.18 -3.02 -1.52
CA TYR A 31 -2.81 -4.28 -1.14
C TYR A 31 -3.03 -5.11 -2.38
N ILE A 32 -2.37 -6.25 -2.47
CA ILE A 32 -2.51 -7.16 -3.61
C ILE A 32 -3.49 -8.25 -3.22
N PRO A 33 -4.70 -8.26 -3.78
CA PRO A 33 -5.72 -9.24 -3.43
C PRO A 33 -5.39 -10.63 -3.96
N ASP A 34 -6.05 -11.65 -3.41
CA ASP A 34 -6.01 -13.01 -3.95
C ASP A 34 -7.33 -13.42 -4.60
N LYS A 35 -8.37 -12.61 -4.44
CA LYS A 35 -9.71 -12.89 -4.96
C LYS A 35 -10.23 -11.73 -5.79
N ASP A 36 -11.13 -12.06 -6.71
CA ASP A 36 -11.82 -11.06 -7.54
C ASP A 36 -13.02 -10.45 -6.80
N SER A 37 -13.76 -9.56 -7.49
CA SER A 37 -14.93 -8.87 -6.93
C SER A 37 -16.07 -9.81 -6.53
N LYS A 38 -16.05 -11.05 -7.01
CA LYS A 38 -17.04 -12.08 -6.68
C LYS A 38 -16.54 -13.06 -5.63
N GLY A 39 -15.38 -12.80 -5.04
CA GLY A 39 -14.82 -13.65 -4.00
C GLY A 39 -14.14 -14.91 -4.52
N ARG A 40 -13.83 -14.97 -5.82
CA ARG A 40 -13.14 -16.11 -6.43
C ARG A 40 -11.66 -15.84 -6.56
N LYS A 41 -10.85 -16.86 -6.25
CA LYS A 41 -9.40 -16.76 -6.45
C LYS A 41 -9.11 -16.62 -7.94
N PHE A 42 -8.25 -15.67 -8.31
CA PHE A 42 -7.89 -15.46 -9.71
C PHE A 42 -6.52 -16.06 -10.08
N GLY A 43 -5.78 -16.59 -9.10
CA GLY A 43 -4.44 -17.13 -9.34
C GLY A 43 -3.41 -16.04 -9.61
N ALA A 44 -2.17 -16.42 -9.79
CA ALA A 44 -1.07 -15.53 -10.15
C ALA A 44 -0.85 -14.32 -9.22
N GLN A 45 -1.35 -14.37 -7.97
CA GLN A 45 -1.14 -13.29 -7.00
C GLN A 45 0.36 -12.95 -6.87
N ARG A 46 1.21 -13.97 -6.86
CA ARG A 46 2.66 -13.78 -6.71
C ARG A 46 3.25 -12.91 -7.83
N LYS A 47 2.79 -13.09 -9.05
CA LYS A 47 3.23 -12.27 -10.18
C LYS A 47 2.93 -10.79 -9.96
N TRP A 48 1.74 -10.49 -9.48
CA TRP A 48 1.33 -9.10 -9.17
C TRP A 48 2.12 -8.53 -8.00
N ILE A 49 2.37 -9.33 -6.98
CA ILE A 49 3.20 -8.93 -5.84
C ILE A 49 4.60 -8.53 -6.29
N LEU A 50 5.23 -9.34 -7.13
CA LEU A 50 6.60 -9.09 -7.58
C LEU A 50 6.69 -7.84 -8.45
N GLU A 51 5.70 -7.59 -9.30
CA GLU A 51 5.66 -6.37 -10.10
C GLU A 51 5.46 -5.14 -9.23
N ALA A 52 4.56 -5.21 -8.25
CA ALA A 52 4.38 -4.14 -7.27
C ALA A 52 5.69 -3.86 -6.53
N ALA A 53 6.35 -4.91 -6.07
CA ALA A 53 7.61 -4.80 -5.35
C ALA A 53 8.71 -4.14 -6.19
N GLU A 54 8.77 -4.46 -7.47
CA GLU A 54 9.72 -3.84 -8.39
C GLU A 54 9.49 -2.33 -8.50
N ILE A 55 8.25 -1.92 -8.70
CA ILE A 55 7.89 -0.49 -8.78
C ILE A 55 8.23 0.22 -7.47
N LEU A 56 7.83 -0.34 -6.35
CA LEU A 56 8.05 0.28 -5.04
C LEU A 56 9.53 0.31 -4.66
N THR A 57 10.32 -0.64 -5.10
CA THR A 57 11.77 -0.62 -4.89
C THR A 57 12.42 0.58 -5.57
N VAL A 58 11.98 0.91 -6.78
CA VAL A 58 12.47 2.12 -7.47
C VAL A 58 12.04 3.38 -6.73
N ILE A 59 10.81 3.42 -6.26
CA ILE A 59 10.26 4.58 -5.54
C ILE A 59 10.95 4.83 -4.21
N GLY A 60 11.21 3.78 -3.45
CA GLY A 60 11.70 3.90 -2.07
C GLY A 60 13.17 3.52 -1.85
N GLY A 61 13.77 2.88 -2.82
CA GLY A 61 15.11 2.32 -2.64
C GLY A 61 15.13 0.99 -1.90
N GLY A 62 13.98 0.54 -1.45
CA GLY A 62 13.76 -0.74 -0.77
C GLY A 62 12.27 -1.01 -0.69
N VAL A 63 11.88 -2.23 -0.43
CA VAL A 63 10.49 -2.64 -0.36
C VAL A 63 10.31 -3.70 0.72
N THR A 64 9.15 -3.70 1.35
CA THR A 64 8.76 -4.76 2.27
C THR A 64 7.50 -5.45 1.73
N ILE A 65 7.53 -6.77 1.73
CA ILE A 65 6.38 -7.59 1.38
C ILE A 65 5.96 -8.30 2.66
N MET A 66 4.76 -8.00 3.13
CA MET A 66 4.21 -8.70 4.28
C MET A 66 3.55 -9.99 3.80
N PRO A 67 3.74 -11.10 4.52
CA PRO A 67 3.04 -12.34 4.17
C PRO A 67 1.54 -12.11 4.08
N ALA A 68 0.84 -13.02 3.41
CA ALA A 68 -0.61 -12.94 3.29
C ALA A 68 -1.25 -12.75 4.68
N VAL A 69 -2.13 -11.75 4.77
CA VAL A 69 -2.90 -11.44 5.97
C VAL A 69 -4.36 -11.78 5.70
N GLU A 70 -5.17 -11.81 6.74
CA GLU A 70 -6.61 -11.96 6.57
C GLU A 70 -7.23 -10.59 6.41
N GLY A 71 -8.01 -10.42 5.37
CA GLY A 71 -8.81 -9.22 5.15
C GLY A 71 -10.25 -9.60 4.95
N GLY A 72 -11.15 -8.72 5.34
CA GLY A 72 -12.58 -8.92 5.14
C GLY A 72 -13.22 -7.64 4.63
N TRP A 73 -14.13 -7.77 3.71
CA TRP A 73 -14.92 -6.65 3.23
C TRP A 73 -16.37 -7.02 3.07
N LEU A 74 -17.22 -6.02 3.25
CA LEU A 74 -18.67 -6.21 3.24
C LEU A 74 -19.18 -6.10 1.80
N ASN A 75 -19.84 -7.14 1.32
CA ASN A 75 -20.43 -7.11 -0.02
C ASN A 75 -21.82 -6.46 -0.01
N ALA A 76 -22.43 -6.38 -1.18
CA ALA A 76 -23.75 -5.74 -1.34
C ALA A 76 -24.86 -6.44 -0.57
N GLU A 77 -24.73 -7.74 -0.30
CA GLU A 77 -25.71 -8.52 0.48
C GLU A 77 -25.46 -8.45 1.99
N GLY A 78 -24.49 -7.64 2.43
CA GLY A 78 -24.19 -7.51 3.85
C GLY A 78 -23.38 -8.67 4.43
N LYS A 79 -22.77 -9.49 3.59
CA LYS A 79 -21.90 -10.58 4.02
C LYS A 79 -20.43 -10.17 3.95
N THR A 80 -19.64 -10.64 4.90
CA THR A 80 -18.20 -10.44 4.87
C THR A 80 -17.57 -11.42 3.91
N ILE A 81 -16.84 -10.89 2.94
CA ILE A 81 -16.00 -11.68 2.03
C ILE A 81 -14.60 -11.69 2.59
N TRP A 82 -14.10 -12.86 2.90
CA TRP A 82 -12.74 -13.03 3.43
C TRP A 82 -11.75 -13.29 2.31
N GLU A 83 -10.58 -12.70 2.44
CA GLU A 83 -9.50 -12.85 1.48
C GLU A 83 -8.14 -12.80 2.17
N HIS A 84 -7.09 -13.10 1.42
CA HIS A 84 -5.72 -13.10 1.93
C HIS A 84 -4.86 -12.15 1.11
N PRO A 85 -5.02 -10.83 1.27
CA PRO A 85 -4.21 -9.88 0.56
C PRO A 85 -2.77 -9.89 1.07
N VAL A 86 -1.86 -9.49 0.20
CA VAL A 86 -0.46 -9.25 0.55
C VAL A 86 -0.23 -7.76 0.54
N VAL A 87 0.36 -7.23 1.59
CA VAL A 87 0.70 -5.82 1.68
C VAL A 87 2.14 -5.62 1.20
N VAL A 88 2.32 -4.73 0.24
CA VAL A 88 3.62 -4.34 -0.28
C VAL A 88 3.80 -2.86 0.01
N TYR A 89 4.87 -2.50 0.70
CA TYR A 89 5.06 -1.10 1.05
C TYR A 89 6.51 -0.64 0.97
N CYS A 90 6.67 0.66 0.84
CA CYS A 90 7.97 1.33 0.92
C CYS A 90 7.81 2.70 1.55
N TYR A 91 8.92 3.27 1.97
CA TYR A 91 9.00 4.69 2.32
C TYR A 91 9.49 5.44 1.10
N VAL A 92 8.71 6.41 0.63
CA VAL A 92 8.96 7.03 -0.68
C VAL A 92 10.11 8.02 -0.65
N LYS A 93 10.82 8.10 -1.77
CA LYS A 93 11.75 9.18 -2.08
C LYS A 93 11.04 10.11 -3.07
N PRO A 94 10.94 11.41 -2.80
CA PRO A 94 10.10 12.32 -3.60
C PRO A 94 10.37 12.32 -5.09
N GLY A 95 11.62 12.41 -5.50
CA GLY A 95 11.98 12.41 -6.92
C GLY A 95 11.55 11.14 -7.65
N PRO A 96 12.05 9.97 -7.23
CA PRO A 96 11.64 8.69 -7.82
C PRO A 96 10.13 8.46 -7.76
N PHE A 97 9.48 8.87 -6.68
CA PHE A 97 8.03 8.73 -6.56
C PHE A 97 7.30 9.47 -7.67
N LEU A 98 7.65 10.75 -7.88
CA LEU A 98 7.03 11.55 -8.95
C LEU A 98 7.28 10.95 -10.32
N GLU A 99 8.49 10.47 -10.57
CA GLU A 99 8.84 9.85 -11.85
C GLU A 99 8.09 8.54 -12.11
N GLU A 100 7.83 7.75 -11.07
CA GLU A 100 7.19 6.45 -11.18
C GLU A 100 5.67 6.51 -11.11
N LEU A 101 5.06 7.66 -10.80
CA LEU A 101 3.60 7.76 -10.69
C LEU A 101 2.86 7.25 -11.93
N PRO A 102 3.26 7.59 -13.16
CA PRO A 102 2.57 7.05 -14.34
C PRO A 102 2.64 5.52 -14.42
N ARG A 103 3.78 4.94 -14.09
CA ARG A 103 3.95 3.48 -14.08
C ARG A 103 3.11 2.84 -12.99
N LEU A 104 3.10 3.45 -11.81
CA LEU A 104 2.29 2.98 -10.69
C LEU A 104 0.80 3.02 -11.05
N ARG A 105 0.32 4.10 -11.66
CA ARG A 105 -1.05 4.18 -12.13
C ARG A 105 -1.39 3.06 -13.10
N ARG A 106 -0.56 2.85 -14.10
CA ARG A 106 -0.77 1.77 -15.09
C ARG A 106 -0.85 0.41 -14.43
N PHE A 107 0.03 0.15 -13.46
CA PHE A 107 0.03 -1.10 -12.71
C PHE A 107 -1.28 -1.29 -11.94
N LEU A 108 -1.69 -0.28 -11.17
CA LEU A 108 -2.88 -0.36 -10.33
C LEU A 108 -4.15 -0.57 -11.17
N HIS A 109 -4.26 0.13 -12.28
CA HIS A 109 -5.41 0.02 -13.18
C HIS A 109 -5.42 -1.34 -13.89
N ARG A 110 -4.26 -1.83 -14.32
CA ARG A 110 -4.17 -3.15 -14.90
C ARG A 110 -4.50 -4.25 -13.88
N LEU A 111 -4.01 -4.12 -12.66
CA LEU A 111 -4.37 -5.03 -11.58
C LEU A 111 -5.89 -5.09 -11.39
N GLY A 112 -6.52 -3.94 -11.27
CA GLY A 112 -7.97 -3.88 -11.08
C GLY A 112 -8.75 -4.48 -12.23
N ARG A 113 -8.37 -4.14 -13.46
CA ARG A 113 -9.04 -4.62 -14.68
C ARG A 113 -8.82 -6.11 -14.90
N ASP A 114 -7.57 -6.56 -14.87
CA ASP A 114 -7.21 -7.92 -15.25
C ASP A 114 -7.58 -8.97 -14.20
N THR A 115 -7.72 -8.57 -12.94
CA THR A 115 -8.16 -9.46 -11.85
C THR A 115 -9.60 -9.22 -11.44
N ASN A 116 -10.33 -8.43 -12.21
CA ASN A 116 -11.75 -8.14 -12.00
C ASN A 116 -12.05 -7.68 -10.58
N GLN A 117 -11.37 -6.63 -10.14
CA GLN A 117 -11.58 -6.03 -8.83
C GLN A 117 -12.73 -5.02 -8.85
N GLY A 118 -13.46 -4.92 -7.73
CA GLY A 118 -14.41 -3.83 -7.53
C GLY A 118 -13.70 -2.53 -7.21
N GLU A 119 -12.60 -2.61 -6.49
CA GLU A 119 -11.74 -1.46 -6.21
C GLU A 119 -10.31 -1.91 -5.95
N VAL A 120 -9.38 -1.01 -6.21
CA VAL A 120 -7.99 -1.14 -5.83
C VAL A 120 -7.66 0.00 -4.87
N VAL A 121 -6.99 -0.31 -3.79
CA VAL A 121 -6.72 0.63 -2.71
C VAL A 121 -5.24 0.91 -2.59
N VAL A 122 -4.94 2.19 -2.40
CA VAL A 122 -3.58 2.67 -2.12
C VAL A 122 -3.64 3.54 -0.86
N GLU A 123 -2.73 3.30 0.06
CA GLU A 123 -2.55 4.19 1.20
C GLU A 123 -1.25 4.96 1.03
N PHE A 124 -1.32 6.26 1.23
CA PHE A 124 -0.15 7.12 1.19
C PHE A 124 -0.24 8.17 2.29
N ASP A 125 0.74 8.15 3.17
CA ASP A 125 0.89 9.15 4.23
C ASP A 125 -0.39 9.33 5.06
N GLY A 126 -1.03 8.22 5.42
CA GLY A 126 -2.27 8.21 6.19
C GLY A 126 -3.53 8.53 5.39
N ARG A 127 -3.41 8.70 4.09
CA ARG A 127 -4.54 8.94 3.19
C ARG A 127 -4.90 7.66 2.45
N PHE A 128 -6.18 7.48 2.25
CA PHE A 128 -6.73 6.28 1.63
C PHE A 128 -7.30 6.64 0.26
N TYR A 129 -6.75 6.04 -0.79
CA TYR A 129 -7.17 6.27 -2.17
C TYR A 129 -7.83 5.03 -2.74
N ARG A 130 -9.02 5.20 -3.29
CA ARG A 130 -9.80 4.12 -3.87
C ARG A 130 -9.93 4.33 -5.38
N ILE A 131 -9.55 3.31 -6.15
CA ILE A 131 -9.70 3.31 -7.60
C ILE A 131 -10.83 2.34 -7.92
N THR A 132 -11.94 2.86 -8.44
CA THR A 132 -13.14 2.07 -8.74
C THR A 132 -13.45 1.98 -10.23
N LYS A 133 -12.82 2.85 -11.03
CA LYS A 133 -12.93 2.83 -12.50
C LYS A 133 -11.54 2.69 -13.05
N PHE A 134 -11.34 1.67 -13.87
CA PHE A 134 -10.01 1.34 -14.39
C PHE A 134 -9.84 1.86 -15.81
N ASP A 135 -8.67 2.43 -16.08
CA ASP A 135 -8.31 2.87 -17.42
C ASP A 135 -8.38 1.68 -18.38
N ALA A 136 -8.80 1.93 -19.60
CA ALA A 136 -8.81 0.93 -20.65
C ALA A 136 -7.36 0.52 -21.01
N ALA A 137 -7.24 -0.67 -21.53
CA ALA A 137 -5.94 -1.19 -21.96
C ALA A 137 -5.35 -0.37 -23.10
#